data_c639f688f6ca61585fecb75afed6b997
#
_entry.id   c639f688f6ca61585fecb75afed6b997
#
_cell.length_a   1.000
_cell.length_b   1.000
_cell.length_c   1.000
_cell.angle_alpha   90.00
_cell.angle_beta   90.00
_cell.angle_gamma   90.00
#
_symmetry.space_group_name_H-M   'P 1'
#
loop_
_entity.id
_entity.type
_entity.pdbx_description
1 polymer ?
#
loop_
_entity_poly.entity_id
_entity_poly.type
_entity_poly.pdbx_seq_one_letter_code
_entity_poly.pdbx_strand_id
1 'polypeptide(L)'
;GFNSAGDVFGSTANNNPTFYGGIPATVYGGDKKMSAKMIADSRYFHPITPNIRQVDAFNAYTAGCGHAFATSAGFPKKYRNSTAFICGPTGNLLGTYRMEKKGAGYVAKNSFSFVASADEWFSPIVAEVGPDGHLWIADWYNFIIQHNPTPSLGRGGYAAQRGRGNAHINPNRDRQHGRIYRVIWDDAPKSKIKSLAKAKTKQLVAALDSDNLFWRQTAQRLLVEGNDKNAIPALRKRALGQDAGAVHALWTLEGLGALDAETKRTTLISTDP
;
A
#
# COMPACT_ATOMS: atom_id res chain seq x y z
N GLY A 1 0.85 -0.36 3.70
CA GLY A 1 -0.15 -0.96 2.81
C GLY A 1 -0.49 -2.38 3.20
N PHE A 2 -1.55 -2.88 2.61
CA PHE A 2 -2.05 -4.23 2.86
C PHE A 2 -2.18 -4.99 1.54
N ASN A 3 -1.85 -6.29 1.56
CA ASN A 3 -2.20 -7.18 0.45
C ASN A 3 -3.63 -7.71 0.59
N SER A 4 -4.08 -8.58 -0.33
CA SER A 4 -5.43 -9.15 -0.29
C SER A 4 -5.69 -10.10 0.90
N ALA A 5 -4.65 -10.61 1.54
CA ALA A 5 -4.75 -11.45 2.73
C ALA A 5 -4.76 -10.64 4.04
N GLY A 6 -4.55 -9.33 3.97
CA GLY A 6 -4.47 -8.46 5.15
C GLY A 6 -3.07 -8.31 5.74
N ASP A 7 -2.05 -8.90 5.10
CA ASP A 7 -0.66 -8.73 5.52
C ASP A 7 -0.20 -7.29 5.40
N VAL A 8 0.55 -6.83 6.41
CA VAL A 8 0.99 -5.45 6.55
C VAL A 8 2.40 -5.26 5.97
N PHE A 9 2.56 -4.23 5.17
CA PHE A 9 3.86 -3.84 4.61
C PHE A 9 4.08 -2.34 4.77
N GLY A 10 5.34 -1.95 4.80
CA GLY A 10 5.70 -0.54 4.92
C GLY A 10 7.10 -0.26 4.38
N SER A 11 7.47 1.00 4.41
CA SER A 11 8.81 1.51 4.06
C SER A 11 9.39 2.28 5.23
N THR A 12 10.70 2.51 5.22
CA THR A 12 11.34 3.40 6.18
C THR A 12 11.87 4.65 5.51
N ALA A 13 12.32 5.61 6.31
CA ALA A 13 12.81 6.88 5.80
C ALA A 13 13.93 6.73 4.78
N ASN A 14 14.89 5.82 5.02
CA ASN A 14 16.04 5.63 4.14
C ASN A 14 16.35 4.16 3.92
N ASN A 15 16.71 3.84 2.68
CA ASN A 15 17.30 2.56 2.26
C ASN A 15 16.43 1.31 2.48
N ASN A 16 15.15 1.46 2.79
CA ASN A 16 14.26 0.32 2.95
C ASN A 16 12.93 0.57 2.23
N PRO A 17 12.82 0.16 0.96
CA PRO A 17 11.60 0.33 0.19
C PRO A 17 10.44 -0.50 0.73
N THR A 18 10.72 -1.67 1.30
CA THR A 18 9.66 -2.52 1.84
C THR A 18 10.14 -3.44 2.96
N PHE A 19 9.33 -3.51 4.01
CA PHE A 19 9.42 -4.51 5.07
C PHE A 19 8.06 -5.19 5.29
N TYR A 20 8.07 -6.36 5.88
CA TYR A 20 6.89 -7.10 6.27
C TYR A 20 6.65 -6.97 7.76
N GLY A 21 5.47 -6.50 8.13
CA GLY A 21 5.02 -6.29 9.52
C GLY A 21 4.10 -7.42 10.01
N GLY A 22 4.49 -8.67 9.79
CA GLY A 22 3.64 -9.83 10.03
C GLY A 22 3.28 -10.11 11.48
N ILE A 23 4.05 -9.58 12.44
CA ILE A 23 3.80 -9.80 13.87
C ILE A 23 3.69 -8.43 14.55
N PRO A 24 2.59 -8.14 15.27
CA PRO A 24 2.46 -6.91 16.04
C PRO A 24 3.56 -6.76 17.09
N ALA A 25 4.07 -5.54 17.26
CA ALA A 25 5.14 -5.25 18.23
C ALA A 25 4.78 -5.66 19.67
N THR A 26 3.51 -5.66 20.01
CA THR A 26 3.00 -6.12 21.30
C THR A 26 3.28 -7.60 21.58
N VAL A 27 3.44 -8.43 20.53
CA VAL A 27 3.67 -9.88 20.67
C VAL A 27 5.13 -10.18 21.00
N TYR A 28 6.08 -9.41 20.48
CA TYR A 28 7.51 -9.64 20.68
C TYR A 28 8.19 -8.59 21.59
N GLY A 29 7.38 -7.92 22.43
CA GLY A 29 7.91 -7.02 23.46
C GLY A 29 8.60 -5.76 22.93
N GLY A 30 8.36 -5.40 21.65
CA GLY A 30 8.95 -4.21 21.05
C GLY A 30 10.44 -4.36 20.71
N ASP A 31 10.96 -5.57 20.53
CA ASP A 31 12.35 -5.76 20.10
C ASP A 31 12.56 -5.12 18.72
N LYS A 32 13.34 -4.05 18.73
CA LYS A 32 13.66 -3.25 17.53
C LYS A 32 14.39 -4.04 16.44
N LYS A 33 15.03 -5.15 16.77
CA LYS A 33 15.73 -6.00 15.80
C LYS A 33 14.77 -6.76 14.88
N MET A 34 13.55 -6.98 15.32
CA MET A 34 12.53 -7.65 14.51
C MET A 34 11.70 -6.69 13.64
N SER A 35 11.74 -5.39 13.95
CA SER A 35 10.95 -4.40 13.25
C SER A 35 11.63 -3.91 11.98
N ALA A 36 10.85 -3.69 10.93
CA ALA A 36 11.27 -3.02 9.70
C ALA A 36 12.50 -3.60 8.98
N LYS A 37 12.75 -4.92 9.12
CA LYS A 37 13.79 -5.59 8.33
C LYS A 37 13.40 -5.54 6.85
N MET A 38 14.34 -5.04 6.03
CA MET A 38 14.15 -5.01 4.58
C MET A 38 13.95 -6.43 4.02
N ILE A 39 12.90 -6.63 3.26
CA ILE A 39 12.62 -7.86 2.52
C ILE A 39 12.93 -7.73 1.02
N ALA A 40 13.19 -6.51 0.54
CA ALA A 40 13.58 -6.24 -0.82
C ALA A 40 15.01 -6.75 -1.11
N ASP A 41 15.21 -7.25 -2.32
CA ASP A 41 16.54 -7.64 -2.85
C ASP A 41 17.40 -6.42 -3.17
N SER A 42 16.79 -5.25 -3.39
CA SER A 42 17.48 -4.01 -3.69
C SER A 42 16.82 -2.83 -2.99
N ARG A 43 17.64 -1.93 -2.47
CA ARG A 43 17.23 -0.62 -1.96
C ARG A 43 17.21 0.47 -3.04
N TYR A 44 17.73 0.17 -4.21
CA TYR A 44 17.88 1.14 -5.29
C TYR A 44 16.63 1.24 -6.13
N PHE A 45 16.38 2.43 -6.66
CA PHE A 45 15.37 2.68 -7.66
C PHE A 45 16.01 2.99 -9.02
N HIS A 46 15.21 2.99 -10.08
CA HIS A 46 15.68 3.19 -11.45
C HIS A 46 15.00 4.43 -12.06
N PRO A 47 15.55 5.64 -11.84
CA PRO A 47 15.02 6.86 -12.43
C PRO A 47 15.24 6.86 -13.94
N ILE A 48 14.39 7.57 -14.68
CA ILE A 48 14.51 7.71 -16.14
C ILE A 48 15.36 8.92 -16.55
N THR A 49 15.80 9.70 -15.57
CA THR A 49 16.64 10.89 -15.77
C THR A 49 17.75 10.94 -14.72
N PRO A 50 18.94 11.45 -15.04
CA PRO A 50 19.97 11.73 -14.06
C PRO A 50 19.62 12.94 -13.16
N ASN A 51 18.64 13.75 -13.54
CA ASN A 51 18.24 14.98 -12.85
C ASN A 51 17.32 14.67 -11.66
N ILE A 52 17.76 13.84 -10.76
CA ILE A 52 17.08 13.57 -9.51
C ILE A 52 17.69 14.41 -8.40
N ARG A 53 16.82 15.02 -7.58
CA ARG A 53 17.26 15.86 -6.49
C ARG A 53 17.31 15.07 -5.18
N GLN A 54 18.40 14.36 -4.98
CA GLN A 54 18.70 13.68 -3.74
C GLN A 54 19.89 14.30 -3.04
N VAL A 55 19.78 14.46 -1.73
CA VAL A 55 20.83 15.04 -0.89
C VAL A 55 21.67 13.95 -0.23
N ASP A 56 21.02 12.87 0.16
CA ASP A 56 21.62 11.67 0.74
C ASP A 56 21.00 10.41 0.14
N ALA A 57 21.53 9.26 0.45
CA ALA A 57 21.05 7.97 -0.05
C ALA A 57 20.83 7.93 -1.57
N PHE A 58 21.81 8.39 -2.36
CA PHE A 58 21.72 8.51 -3.81
C PHE A 58 21.30 7.22 -4.48
N ASN A 59 20.35 7.34 -5.43
CA ASN A 59 19.72 6.24 -6.18
C ASN A 59 19.02 5.19 -5.30
N ALA A 60 18.91 5.42 -3.99
CA ALA A 60 18.21 4.53 -3.08
C ALA A 60 16.90 5.16 -2.60
N TYR A 61 15.94 4.32 -2.21
CA TYR A 61 14.70 4.81 -1.65
C TYR A 61 14.96 5.64 -0.39
N THR A 62 14.65 6.91 -0.49
CA THR A 62 14.55 7.86 0.60
C THR A 62 13.13 8.35 0.64
N ALA A 63 12.52 8.34 1.81
CA ALA A 63 11.10 8.63 1.97
C ALA A 63 10.18 7.73 1.11
N GLY A 64 10.56 6.46 0.94
CA GLY A 64 9.68 5.47 0.30
C GLY A 64 8.34 5.41 1.01
N CYS A 65 7.23 5.49 0.26
CA CYS A 65 5.89 5.63 0.83
C CYS A 65 4.81 5.11 -0.13
N GLY A 66 3.55 5.29 0.23
CA GLY A 66 2.43 4.96 -0.63
C GLY A 66 2.41 3.50 -1.08
N HIS A 67 2.67 2.58 -0.15
CA HIS A 67 2.65 1.14 -0.42
C HIS A 67 1.25 0.71 -0.86
N ALA A 68 1.12 0.25 -2.10
CA ALA A 68 -0.11 -0.31 -2.65
C ALA A 68 0.15 -1.68 -3.27
N PHE A 69 -0.90 -2.47 -3.41
CA PHE A 69 -0.84 -3.78 -4.07
C PHE A 69 -1.84 -3.85 -5.20
N ALA A 70 -1.54 -4.62 -6.24
CA ALA A 70 -2.46 -4.88 -7.35
C ALA A 70 -3.62 -5.80 -6.91
N THR A 71 -4.55 -5.25 -6.13
CA THR A 71 -5.61 -5.99 -5.42
C THR A 71 -6.97 -5.92 -6.11
N SER A 72 -6.98 -5.81 -7.42
CA SER A 72 -8.23 -5.77 -8.20
C SER A 72 -8.08 -6.44 -9.56
N ALA A 73 -9.22 -6.75 -10.19
CA ALA A 73 -9.27 -7.19 -11.58
C ALA A 73 -8.92 -6.08 -12.57
N GLY A 74 -8.80 -4.83 -12.13
CA GLY A 74 -8.32 -3.71 -12.94
C GLY A 74 -6.85 -3.79 -13.35
N PHE A 75 -6.12 -4.81 -12.88
CA PHE A 75 -4.74 -5.09 -13.30
C PHE A 75 -4.67 -6.38 -14.13
N PRO A 76 -3.69 -6.48 -15.04
CA PRO A 76 -3.35 -7.74 -15.68
C PRO A 76 -3.10 -8.85 -14.67
N LYS A 77 -3.56 -10.07 -14.97
CA LYS A 77 -3.50 -11.22 -14.05
C LYS A 77 -2.11 -11.46 -13.44
N LYS A 78 -1.05 -11.22 -14.23
CA LYS A 78 0.35 -11.40 -13.79
C LYS A 78 0.80 -10.49 -12.65
N TYR A 79 0.10 -9.38 -12.39
CA TYR A 79 0.40 -8.44 -11.31
C TYR A 79 -0.43 -8.66 -10.05
N ARG A 80 -1.62 -9.28 -10.22
CA ARG A 80 -2.60 -9.39 -9.13
C ARG A 80 -2.03 -10.12 -7.92
N ASN A 81 -2.24 -9.53 -6.75
CA ASN A 81 -1.85 -10.05 -5.43
C ASN A 81 -0.36 -10.33 -5.21
N SER A 82 0.48 -10.13 -6.22
CA SER A 82 1.92 -10.38 -6.15
C SER A 82 2.78 -9.14 -6.43
N THR A 83 2.18 -8.03 -6.83
CA THR A 83 2.93 -6.81 -7.14
C THR A 83 2.58 -5.72 -6.16
N ALA A 84 3.62 -5.20 -5.49
CA ALA A 84 3.56 -3.99 -4.70
C ALA A 84 4.05 -2.79 -5.51
N PHE A 85 3.39 -1.65 -5.32
CA PHE A 85 3.77 -0.35 -5.86
C PHE A 85 4.29 0.51 -4.73
N ILE A 86 5.48 1.08 -4.89
CA ILE A 86 6.14 1.87 -3.85
C ILE A 86 6.55 3.21 -4.43
N CYS A 87 6.05 4.28 -3.85
CA CYS A 87 6.42 5.63 -4.23
C CYS A 87 7.86 5.92 -3.85
N GLY A 88 8.64 6.41 -4.80
CA GLY A 88 9.99 6.91 -4.64
C GLY A 88 10.04 8.39 -5.01
N PRO A 89 9.53 9.29 -4.14
CA PRO A 89 9.39 10.71 -4.48
C PRO A 89 10.70 11.38 -4.83
N THR A 90 11.81 10.98 -4.20
CA THR A 90 13.15 11.51 -4.49
C THR A 90 13.74 11.02 -5.80
N GLY A 91 13.18 9.96 -6.39
CA GLY A 91 13.59 9.42 -7.69
C GLY A 91 12.61 9.74 -8.81
N ASN A 92 11.57 10.54 -8.53
CA ASN A 92 10.52 10.91 -9.48
C ASN A 92 9.83 9.69 -10.11
N LEU A 93 9.52 8.67 -9.28
CA LEU A 93 8.99 7.42 -9.76
C LEU A 93 8.09 6.67 -8.76
N LEU A 94 7.33 5.73 -9.30
CA LEU A 94 6.65 4.66 -8.60
C LEU A 94 7.26 3.34 -9.05
N GLY A 95 7.99 2.68 -8.16
CA GLY A 95 8.61 1.39 -8.44
C GLY A 95 7.70 0.21 -8.19
N THR A 96 8.03 -0.95 -8.78
CA THR A 96 7.33 -2.21 -8.54
C THR A 96 8.23 -3.22 -7.86
N TYR A 97 7.64 -3.99 -6.97
CA TYR A 97 8.27 -5.12 -6.31
C TYR A 97 7.37 -6.35 -6.43
N ARG A 98 7.94 -7.43 -6.94
CA ARG A 98 7.25 -8.72 -6.94
C ARG A 98 7.42 -9.36 -5.57
N MET A 99 6.31 -9.60 -4.91
CA MET A 99 6.25 -10.24 -3.60
C MET A 99 6.15 -11.76 -3.77
N GLU A 100 7.01 -12.48 -3.08
CA GLU A 100 7.01 -13.96 -3.05
C GLU A 100 7.00 -14.42 -1.61
N LYS A 101 6.09 -15.35 -1.26
CA LYS A 101 6.08 -15.96 0.07
C LYS A 101 7.38 -16.75 0.30
N LYS A 102 7.96 -16.60 1.51
CA LYS A 102 9.15 -17.34 1.94
C LYS A 102 9.00 -17.76 3.40
N GLY A 103 8.64 -19.00 3.62
CA GLY A 103 8.24 -19.47 4.96
C GLY A 103 7.04 -18.68 5.47
N ALA A 104 7.08 -18.23 6.71
CA ALA A 104 6.05 -17.38 7.32
C ALA A 104 6.13 -15.90 6.94
N GLY A 105 7.00 -15.51 6.00
CA GLY A 105 7.21 -14.13 5.60
C GLY A 105 7.25 -13.97 4.09
N TYR A 106 7.93 -12.90 3.66
CA TYR A 106 8.03 -12.53 2.25
C TYR A 106 9.45 -12.13 1.87
N VAL A 107 9.75 -12.28 0.59
CA VAL A 107 10.84 -11.60 -0.11
C VAL A 107 10.24 -10.75 -1.23
N ALA A 108 10.87 -9.62 -1.53
CA ALA A 108 10.42 -8.70 -2.55
C ALA A 108 11.52 -8.49 -3.59
N LYS A 109 11.20 -8.74 -4.85
CA LYS A 109 12.12 -8.55 -5.97
C LYS A 109 11.80 -7.25 -6.68
N ASN A 110 12.78 -6.34 -6.73
CA ASN A 110 12.68 -5.14 -7.54
C ASN A 110 12.48 -5.54 -9.02
N SER A 111 11.61 -4.84 -9.71
CA SER A 111 11.29 -5.15 -11.10
C SER A 111 11.55 -3.97 -12.01
N PHE A 112 10.62 -3.01 -12.08
CA PHE A 112 10.73 -1.85 -12.96
C PHE A 112 9.99 -0.65 -12.35
N SER A 113 10.28 0.55 -12.86
CA SER A 113 9.51 1.74 -12.52
C SER A 113 8.20 1.72 -13.28
N PHE A 114 7.07 1.59 -12.55
CA PHE A 114 5.73 1.51 -13.13
C PHE A 114 5.28 2.85 -13.71
N VAL A 115 5.60 3.92 -13.00
CA VAL A 115 5.48 5.31 -13.48
C VAL A 115 6.78 6.00 -13.14
N ALA A 116 7.33 6.75 -14.07
CA ALA A 116 8.51 7.58 -13.86
C ALA A 116 8.42 8.85 -14.69
N SER A 117 9.03 9.92 -14.22
CA SER A 117 8.99 11.22 -14.88
C SER A 117 10.37 11.86 -14.93
N ALA A 118 10.64 12.60 -16.01
CA ALA A 118 11.78 13.52 -16.10
C ALA A 118 11.44 14.90 -15.49
N ASP A 119 10.19 15.13 -15.11
CA ASP A 119 9.77 16.32 -14.39
C ASP A 119 10.24 16.24 -12.93
N GLU A 120 11.19 17.11 -12.58
CA GLU A 120 11.78 17.17 -11.22
C GLU A 120 10.75 17.53 -10.12
N TRP A 121 9.56 17.99 -10.51
CA TRP A 121 8.45 18.27 -9.59
C TRP A 121 7.55 17.04 -9.36
N PHE A 122 7.72 15.97 -10.12
CA PHE A 122 6.98 14.74 -9.90
C PHE A 122 7.45 14.03 -8.64
N SER A 123 6.59 14.01 -7.63
CA SER A 123 6.89 13.51 -6.30
C SER A 123 5.74 12.65 -5.77
N PRO A 124 5.58 11.41 -6.27
CA PRO A 124 4.49 10.56 -5.84
C PRO A 124 4.67 10.16 -4.37
N ILE A 125 3.63 10.35 -3.55
CA ILE A 125 3.66 10.09 -2.11
C ILE A 125 2.61 9.09 -1.65
N VAL A 126 1.54 8.90 -2.43
CA VAL A 126 0.50 7.91 -2.16
C VAL A 126 0.20 7.16 -3.45
N ALA A 127 0.05 5.86 -3.34
CA ALA A 127 -0.51 5.01 -4.37
C ALA A 127 -1.56 4.11 -3.73
N GLU A 128 -2.74 3.99 -4.35
CA GLU A 128 -3.82 3.15 -3.86
C GLU A 128 -4.70 2.64 -5.01
N VAL A 129 -5.29 1.47 -4.80
CA VAL A 129 -6.28 0.92 -5.73
C VAL A 129 -7.64 1.49 -5.38
N GLY A 130 -8.20 2.27 -6.30
CA GLY A 130 -9.48 2.94 -6.10
C GLY A 130 -10.71 2.03 -6.28
N PRO A 131 -11.91 2.61 -6.09
CA PRO A 131 -13.19 1.89 -6.23
C PRO A 131 -13.42 1.37 -7.66
N ASP A 132 -12.81 1.97 -8.63
CA ASP A 132 -12.86 1.57 -10.05
C ASP A 132 -11.87 0.44 -10.40
N GLY A 133 -11.05 0.03 -9.44
CA GLY A 133 -10.06 -1.03 -9.60
C GLY A 133 -8.74 -0.58 -10.22
N HIS A 134 -8.55 0.69 -10.50
CA HIS A 134 -7.33 1.24 -11.08
C HIS A 134 -6.41 1.82 -10.01
N LEU A 135 -5.14 2.01 -10.37
CA LEU A 135 -4.16 2.63 -9.48
C LEU A 135 -4.28 4.16 -9.54
N TRP A 136 -4.50 4.76 -8.39
CA TRP A 136 -4.49 6.18 -8.17
C TRP A 136 -3.22 6.59 -7.47
N ILE A 137 -2.60 7.69 -7.91
CA ILE A 137 -1.34 8.20 -7.40
C ILE A 137 -1.55 9.66 -7.03
N ALA A 138 -1.29 9.99 -5.78
CA ALA A 138 -1.19 11.39 -5.36
C ALA A 138 0.28 11.83 -5.50
N ASP A 139 0.48 12.87 -6.29
CA ASP A 139 1.75 13.51 -6.52
C ASP A 139 1.77 14.84 -5.75
N TRP A 140 2.72 14.94 -4.84
CA TRP A 140 2.88 16.14 -4.02
C TRP A 140 3.27 17.38 -4.83
N TYR A 141 3.77 17.18 -6.05
CA TYR A 141 4.26 18.27 -6.90
C TYR A 141 5.28 19.13 -6.17
N ASN A 142 6.37 18.52 -5.76
CA ASN A 142 7.36 19.21 -4.95
C ASN A 142 8.78 18.86 -5.38
N PHE A 143 9.55 19.88 -5.75
CA PHE A 143 10.94 19.73 -6.15
C PHE A 143 11.84 19.31 -4.98
N ILE A 144 11.49 19.69 -3.75
CA ILE A 144 12.25 19.38 -2.54
C ILE A 144 11.46 18.42 -1.66
N ILE A 145 11.87 17.17 -1.59
CA ILE A 145 11.22 16.14 -0.80
C ILE A 145 11.86 16.02 0.60
N GLN A 146 13.19 16.09 0.65
CA GLN A 146 13.94 15.90 1.88
C GLN A 146 13.89 17.17 2.75
N HIS A 147 14.03 16.99 4.05
CA HIS A 147 14.11 18.10 5.01
C HIS A 147 15.38 18.95 4.82
N ASN A 148 16.44 18.37 4.24
CA ASN A 148 17.67 19.06 3.90
C ASN A 148 17.76 19.21 2.37
N PRO A 149 17.37 20.38 1.80
CA PRO A 149 17.24 20.56 0.36
C PRO A 149 18.55 20.80 -0.38
N THR A 150 19.66 20.93 0.35
CA THR A 150 20.96 21.22 -0.27
C THR A 150 21.92 20.06 -0.07
N PRO A 151 22.68 19.69 -1.12
CA PRO A 151 23.78 18.76 -0.98
C PRO A 151 24.80 19.26 0.07
N SER A 152 25.58 18.35 0.63
CA SER A 152 26.73 18.72 1.45
C SER A 152 27.76 19.51 0.65
N LEU A 153 28.60 20.27 1.34
CA LEU A 153 29.65 21.09 0.70
C LEU A 153 30.52 20.29 -0.28
N GLY A 154 30.91 19.06 0.09
CA GLY A 154 31.71 18.20 -0.76
C GLY A 154 30.97 17.67 -2.01
N ARG A 155 29.69 17.98 -2.17
CA ARG A 155 28.86 17.62 -3.32
C ARG A 155 28.28 18.84 -4.04
N GLY A 156 28.96 19.98 -3.94
CA GLY A 156 28.54 21.23 -4.59
C GLY A 156 27.41 21.97 -3.88
N GLY A 157 27.09 21.60 -2.65
CA GLY A 157 26.14 22.31 -1.83
C GLY A 157 26.75 23.51 -1.11
N TYR A 158 25.97 24.16 -0.28
CA TYR A 158 26.40 25.25 0.60
C TYR A 158 26.03 24.95 2.07
N ALA A 159 26.70 25.63 2.98
CA ALA A 159 26.39 25.49 4.41
C ALA A 159 24.99 26.04 4.69
N ALA A 160 24.06 25.16 4.98
CA ALA A 160 22.70 25.52 5.33
C ALA A 160 22.57 25.74 6.82
N GLN A 161 21.94 26.83 7.24
CA GLN A 161 21.63 27.06 8.65
C GLN A 161 20.60 26.02 9.14
N ARG A 162 20.92 25.30 10.20
CA ARG A 162 20.00 24.33 10.81
C ARG A 162 18.73 25.04 11.31
N GLY A 163 17.60 24.42 11.05
CA GLY A 163 16.32 24.74 11.66
C GLY A 163 15.53 25.88 11.04
N ARG A 164 16.12 26.68 10.17
CA ARG A 164 15.38 27.69 9.40
C ARG A 164 15.63 27.53 7.92
N GLY A 165 14.58 27.59 7.14
CA GLY A 165 14.67 27.90 5.74
C GLY A 165 14.86 26.72 4.81
N ASN A 166 15.70 25.79 5.10
CA ASN A 166 15.93 24.70 4.15
C ASN A 166 14.71 23.83 3.96
N ALA A 167 13.95 23.60 5.03
CA ALA A 167 12.72 22.83 4.97
C ALA A 167 11.46 23.70 4.86
N HIS A 168 11.48 24.92 5.33
CA HIS A 168 10.26 25.72 5.52
C HIS A 168 10.09 26.88 4.53
N ILE A 169 11.16 27.54 4.17
CA ILE A 169 11.14 28.72 3.32
C ILE A 169 12.09 28.51 2.15
N ASN A 170 11.57 27.98 1.07
CA ASN A 170 12.32 27.78 -0.17
C ASN A 170 11.37 27.99 -1.34
N PRO A 171 11.72 28.81 -2.35
CA PRO A 171 10.87 29.05 -3.52
C PRO A 171 10.58 27.79 -4.33
N ASN A 172 11.43 26.75 -4.19
CA ASN A 172 11.24 25.46 -4.83
C ASN A 172 10.37 24.50 -4.00
N ARG A 173 9.72 24.98 -2.94
CA ARG A 173 8.66 24.23 -2.23
C ARG A 173 7.32 24.79 -2.61
N ASP A 174 6.59 24.04 -3.40
CA ASP A 174 5.20 24.37 -3.70
C ASP A 174 4.31 23.97 -2.51
N ARG A 175 3.35 24.83 -2.19
CA ARG A 175 2.36 24.62 -1.12
C ARG A 175 0.93 24.79 -1.60
N GLN A 176 0.74 24.99 -2.88
CA GLN A 176 -0.55 25.34 -3.47
C GLN A 176 -1.00 24.32 -4.51
N HIS A 177 -0.08 23.54 -5.08
CA HIS A 177 -0.39 22.59 -6.13
C HIS A 177 -0.18 21.16 -5.68
N GLY A 178 -0.84 20.26 -6.36
CA GLY A 178 -0.71 18.82 -6.29
C GLY A 178 -1.31 18.23 -7.56
N ARG A 179 -0.96 17.00 -7.86
CA ARG A 179 -1.49 16.29 -9.02
C ARG A 179 -2.04 14.94 -8.60
N ILE A 180 -3.07 14.48 -9.28
CA ILE A 180 -3.61 13.13 -9.10
C ILE A 180 -3.56 12.43 -10.44
N TYR A 181 -2.89 11.30 -10.47
CA TYR A 181 -2.83 10.42 -11.64
C TYR A 181 -3.67 9.19 -11.41
N ARG A 182 -4.23 8.67 -12.49
CA ARG A 182 -4.94 7.41 -12.53
C ARG A 182 -4.34 6.56 -13.65
N VAL A 183 -3.80 5.40 -13.30
CA VAL A 183 -3.23 4.46 -14.25
C VAL A 183 -4.27 3.43 -14.60
N ILE A 184 -4.61 3.35 -15.88
CA ILE A 184 -5.66 2.48 -16.41
C ILE A 184 -5.01 1.42 -17.30
N TRP A 185 -5.42 0.18 -17.12
CA TRP A 185 -5.18 -0.86 -18.10
C TRP A 185 -6.35 -0.87 -19.09
N ASP A 186 -6.05 -0.79 -20.40
CA ASP A 186 -7.07 -0.62 -21.43
C ASP A 186 -8.06 -1.80 -21.51
N ASP A 187 -7.58 -3.02 -21.22
CA ASP A 187 -8.41 -4.23 -21.17
C ASP A 187 -9.03 -4.50 -19.79
N ALA A 188 -8.98 -3.54 -18.87
CA ALA A 188 -9.53 -3.72 -17.54
C ALA A 188 -11.04 -3.90 -17.57
N PRO A 189 -11.59 -4.92 -16.87
CA PRO A 189 -13.04 -5.06 -16.76
C PRO A 189 -13.62 -3.87 -15.98
N LYS A 190 -14.80 -3.43 -16.38
CA LYS A 190 -15.53 -2.38 -15.65
C LYS A 190 -15.95 -2.88 -14.28
N SER A 191 -15.74 -2.08 -13.25
CA SER A 191 -16.23 -2.38 -11.90
C SER A 191 -17.75 -2.55 -11.91
N LYS A 192 -18.21 -3.64 -11.29
CA LYS A 192 -19.64 -3.92 -11.12
C LYS A 192 -20.27 -3.10 -9.99
N ILE A 193 -19.49 -2.78 -8.98
CA ILE A 193 -19.92 -2.02 -7.82
C ILE A 193 -19.64 -0.53 -8.05
N LYS A 194 -20.68 0.28 -7.95
CA LYS A 194 -20.57 1.74 -8.08
C LYS A 194 -20.61 2.45 -6.73
N SER A 195 -21.37 1.94 -5.77
CA SER A 195 -21.51 2.50 -4.43
C SER A 195 -22.14 1.47 -3.50
N LEU A 196 -21.75 1.48 -2.23
CA LEU A 196 -22.35 0.71 -1.14
C LEU A 196 -23.05 1.60 -0.12
N ALA A 197 -23.16 2.90 -0.33
CA ALA A 197 -23.69 3.86 0.64
C ALA A 197 -25.14 3.57 1.08
N LYS A 198 -25.93 2.91 0.23
CA LYS A 198 -27.33 2.52 0.52
C LYS A 198 -27.55 1.02 0.40
N ALA A 199 -26.44 0.25 0.49
CA ALA A 199 -26.52 -1.20 0.33
C ALA A 199 -27.20 -1.84 1.54
N LYS A 200 -28.06 -2.81 1.28
CA LYS A 200 -28.68 -3.66 2.31
C LYS A 200 -27.72 -4.78 2.71
N THR A 201 -27.96 -5.40 3.88
CA THR A 201 -27.20 -6.52 4.44
C THR A 201 -26.75 -7.54 3.37
N LYS A 202 -27.69 -8.06 2.60
CA LYS A 202 -27.40 -9.05 1.54
C LYS A 202 -26.39 -8.54 0.49
N GLN A 203 -26.48 -7.26 0.14
CA GLN A 203 -25.58 -6.65 -0.83
C GLN A 203 -24.19 -6.41 -0.23
N LEU A 204 -24.12 -6.03 1.05
CA LEU A 204 -22.85 -5.87 1.76
C LEU A 204 -22.15 -7.21 1.93
N VAL A 205 -22.85 -8.27 2.32
CA VAL A 205 -22.27 -9.62 2.42
C VAL A 205 -21.77 -10.09 1.03
N ALA A 206 -22.54 -9.87 -0.03
CA ALA A 206 -22.11 -10.23 -1.39
C ALA A 206 -20.90 -9.39 -1.87
N ALA A 207 -20.72 -8.17 -1.37
CA ALA A 207 -19.59 -7.33 -1.73
C ALA A 207 -18.25 -7.79 -1.10
N LEU A 208 -18.30 -8.68 -0.09
CA LEU A 208 -17.10 -9.35 0.43
C LEU A 208 -16.46 -10.29 -0.61
N ASP A 209 -17.19 -10.64 -1.67
CA ASP A 209 -16.70 -11.46 -2.78
C ASP A 209 -16.17 -10.63 -3.95
N SER A 210 -16.06 -9.31 -3.78
CA SER A 210 -15.53 -8.44 -4.82
C SER A 210 -14.09 -8.81 -5.16
N ASP A 211 -13.75 -8.77 -6.44
CA ASP A 211 -12.38 -8.89 -6.94
C ASP A 211 -11.50 -7.66 -6.60
N ASN A 212 -12.10 -6.60 -6.06
CA ASN A 212 -11.42 -5.38 -5.64
C ASN A 212 -11.41 -5.28 -4.10
N LEU A 213 -10.22 -5.25 -3.50
CA LEU A 213 -10.03 -5.13 -2.06
C LEU A 213 -10.74 -3.89 -1.48
N PHE A 214 -10.78 -2.78 -2.21
CA PHE A 214 -11.49 -1.56 -1.80
C PHE A 214 -12.95 -1.86 -1.41
N TRP A 215 -13.64 -2.64 -2.23
CA TRP A 215 -15.03 -2.98 -1.97
C TRP A 215 -15.21 -3.99 -0.85
N ARG A 216 -14.30 -4.97 -0.72
CA ARG A 216 -14.33 -5.92 0.39
C ARG A 216 -14.16 -5.21 1.73
N GLN A 217 -13.15 -4.32 1.83
CA GLN A 217 -12.90 -3.52 3.03
C GLN A 217 -14.06 -2.56 3.33
N THR A 218 -14.62 -1.91 2.30
CA THR A 218 -15.78 -1.03 2.47
C THR A 218 -17.00 -1.78 2.98
N ALA A 219 -17.28 -2.96 2.45
CA ALA A 219 -18.40 -3.79 2.89
C ALA A 219 -18.21 -4.28 4.33
N GLN A 220 -17.03 -4.78 4.66
CA GLN A 220 -16.66 -5.18 6.03
C GLN A 220 -16.87 -4.01 7.01
N ARG A 221 -16.33 -2.84 6.69
CA ARG A 221 -16.47 -1.64 7.52
C ARG A 221 -17.93 -1.27 7.74
N LEU A 222 -18.74 -1.20 6.69
CA LEU A 222 -20.16 -0.83 6.78
C LEU A 222 -20.98 -1.83 7.60
N LEU A 223 -20.69 -3.13 7.51
CA LEU A 223 -21.33 -4.17 8.33
C LEU A 223 -20.98 -4.00 9.82
N VAL A 224 -19.72 -3.75 10.13
CA VAL A 224 -19.22 -3.59 11.51
C VAL A 224 -19.71 -2.27 12.12
N GLU A 225 -19.52 -1.14 11.44
CA GLU A 225 -19.96 0.18 11.90
C GLU A 225 -21.47 0.26 12.07
N GLY A 226 -22.21 -0.36 11.15
CA GLY A 226 -23.69 -0.47 11.23
C GLY A 226 -24.18 -1.47 12.28
N ASN A 227 -23.30 -2.22 12.93
CA ASN A 227 -23.62 -3.28 13.89
C ASN A 227 -24.71 -4.24 13.36
N ASP A 228 -24.59 -4.63 12.09
CA ASP A 228 -25.63 -5.37 11.38
C ASP A 228 -25.62 -6.87 11.74
N LYS A 229 -26.29 -7.18 12.85
CA LYS A 229 -26.40 -8.57 13.36
C LYS A 229 -27.16 -9.51 12.43
N ASN A 230 -27.96 -8.99 11.50
CA ASN A 230 -28.67 -9.82 10.52
C ASN A 230 -27.74 -10.45 9.51
N ALA A 231 -26.50 -9.94 9.38
CA ALA A 231 -25.48 -10.52 8.52
C ALA A 231 -24.87 -11.83 9.08
N ILE A 232 -24.94 -12.07 10.41
CA ILE A 232 -24.21 -13.13 11.09
C ILE A 232 -24.40 -14.53 10.46
N PRO A 233 -25.61 -15.01 10.15
CA PRO A 233 -25.77 -16.34 9.56
C PRO A 233 -25.07 -16.48 8.20
N ALA A 234 -25.19 -15.45 7.36
CA ALA A 234 -24.56 -15.43 6.04
C ALA A 234 -23.04 -15.30 6.13
N LEU A 235 -22.52 -14.51 7.09
CA LEU A 235 -21.09 -14.37 7.35
C LEU A 235 -20.46 -15.67 7.85
N ARG A 236 -21.11 -16.38 8.77
CA ARG A 236 -20.64 -17.72 9.21
C ARG A 236 -20.50 -18.68 8.05
N LYS A 237 -21.53 -18.77 7.19
CA LYS A 237 -21.46 -19.59 5.98
C LYS A 237 -20.32 -19.16 5.05
N ARG A 238 -20.14 -17.86 4.86
CA ARG A 238 -19.11 -17.29 3.98
C ARG A 238 -17.70 -17.51 4.51
N ALA A 239 -17.51 -17.47 5.82
CA ALA A 239 -16.24 -17.65 6.50
C ALA A 239 -15.64 -19.06 6.31
N LEU A 240 -16.45 -20.06 5.95
CA LEU A 240 -15.98 -21.43 5.67
C LEU A 240 -15.33 -21.59 4.29
N GLY A 241 -15.30 -20.54 3.48
CA GLY A 241 -14.58 -20.55 2.19
C GLY A 241 -13.06 -20.47 2.36
N GLN A 242 -12.34 -20.62 1.25
CA GLN A 242 -10.87 -20.60 1.19
C GLN A 242 -10.36 -19.50 0.28
N ASP A 243 -10.87 -18.31 0.44
CA ASP A 243 -10.52 -17.15 -0.39
C ASP A 243 -10.55 -15.84 0.41
N ALA A 244 -10.17 -14.75 -0.24
CA ALA A 244 -10.12 -13.44 0.40
C ALA A 244 -11.47 -12.98 0.99
N GLY A 245 -12.59 -13.36 0.41
CA GLY A 245 -13.93 -13.04 0.94
C GLY A 245 -14.21 -13.77 2.26
N ALA A 246 -13.71 -15.00 2.43
CA ALA A 246 -13.83 -15.71 3.70
C ALA A 246 -13.06 -15.03 4.82
N VAL A 247 -11.84 -14.53 4.53
CA VAL A 247 -11.03 -13.74 5.49
C VAL A 247 -11.79 -12.49 5.93
N HIS A 248 -12.38 -11.75 4.99
CA HIS A 248 -13.18 -10.58 5.32
C HIS A 248 -14.45 -10.92 6.11
N ALA A 249 -15.08 -12.07 5.84
CA ALA A 249 -16.23 -12.54 6.63
C ALA A 249 -15.84 -12.87 8.07
N LEU A 250 -14.68 -13.50 8.30
CA LEU A 250 -14.13 -13.78 9.65
C LEU A 250 -13.89 -12.47 10.41
N TRP A 251 -13.19 -11.52 9.81
CA TRP A 251 -12.93 -10.22 10.42
C TRP A 251 -14.22 -9.43 10.68
N THR A 252 -15.24 -9.58 9.81
CA THR A 252 -16.56 -8.97 10.04
C THR A 252 -17.24 -9.59 11.25
N LEU A 253 -17.22 -10.92 11.40
CA LEU A 253 -17.76 -11.61 12.55
C LEU A 253 -17.06 -11.20 13.85
N GLU A 254 -15.73 -11.07 13.84
CA GLU A 254 -14.95 -10.59 14.98
C GLU A 254 -15.36 -9.17 15.35
N GLY A 255 -15.42 -8.25 14.38
CA GLY A 255 -15.84 -6.86 14.60
C GLY A 255 -17.29 -6.72 15.11
N LEU A 256 -18.14 -7.67 14.78
CA LEU A 256 -19.52 -7.76 15.32
C LEU A 256 -19.60 -8.43 16.68
N GLY A 257 -18.50 -8.95 17.23
CA GLY A 257 -18.49 -9.78 18.46
C GLY A 257 -19.25 -11.10 18.31
N ALA A 258 -19.29 -11.66 17.09
CA ALA A 258 -20.10 -12.82 16.74
C ALA A 258 -19.26 -14.02 16.22
N LEU A 259 -17.93 -13.93 16.28
CA LEU A 259 -17.01 -15.00 15.90
C LEU A 259 -16.91 -16.04 17.05
N ASP A 260 -17.70 -17.11 16.94
CA ASP A 260 -17.76 -18.17 17.94
C ASP A 260 -16.61 -19.19 17.82
N ALA A 261 -16.49 -20.04 18.86
CA ALA A 261 -15.44 -21.06 18.95
C ALA A 261 -15.55 -22.13 17.86
N GLU A 262 -16.75 -22.46 17.40
CA GLU A 262 -16.97 -23.46 16.34
C GLU A 262 -16.47 -22.93 15.00
N THR A 263 -16.86 -21.70 14.64
CA THR A 263 -16.37 -21.03 13.43
C THR A 263 -14.85 -20.92 13.45
N LYS A 264 -14.25 -20.47 14.57
CA LYS A 264 -12.78 -20.41 14.73
C LYS A 264 -12.13 -21.78 14.48
N ARG A 265 -12.63 -22.83 15.10
CA ARG A 265 -12.07 -24.19 14.97
C ARG A 265 -12.15 -24.68 13.53
N THR A 266 -13.29 -24.53 12.89
CA THR A 266 -13.50 -24.99 11.52
C THR A 266 -12.61 -24.27 10.52
N THR A 267 -12.38 -22.97 10.71
CA THR A 267 -11.54 -22.18 9.79
C THR A 267 -10.04 -22.39 10.01
N LEU A 268 -9.60 -22.74 11.23
CA LEU A 268 -8.19 -23.05 11.52
C LEU A 268 -7.67 -24.34 10.86
N ILE A 269 -8.55 -25.23 10.43
CA ILE A 269 -8.19 -26.45 9.69
C ILE A 269 -8.20 -26.23 8.17
N SER A 270 -8.39 -25.01 7.71
CA SER A 270 -8.26 -24.64 6.29
C SER A 270 -6.84 -24.94 5.79
N THR A 271 -6.75 -25.48 4.58
CA THR A 271 -5.48 -25.75 3.90
C THR A 271 -4.84 -24.50 3.29
N ASP A 272 -5.55 -23.39 3.25
CA ASP A 272 -5.03 -22.08 2.84
C ASP A 272 -4.58 -21.32 4.09
N PRO A 273 -3.26 -21.04 4.20
CA PRO A 273 -2.67 -20.39 5.38
C PRO A 273 -3.08 -18.91 5.53
#